data_db4d03ed0b1c69ad3e57b4563a6b93f9
#
_entry.id   db4d03ed0b1c69ad3e57b4563a6b93f9
#
_cell.length_a   1.000
_cell.length_b   1.000
_cell.length_c   1.000
_cell.angle_alpha   90.00
_cell.angle_beta   90.00
_cell.angle_gamma   90.00
#
_symmetry.space_group_name_H-M   'P 1'
#
loop_
_entity.id
_entity.type
_entity.pdbx_description
1 polymer ?
#
loop_
_entity_poly.entity_id
_entity_poly.type
_entity_poly.pdbx_seq_one_letter_code
_entity_poly.pdbx_strand_id
1 'polypeptide(L)'
;MRLTEADAVLITGGGSGLGAATARRLAGTGAGLVLADLAGSPAAQLAGELGPQVRAVAADVRSEEDVRSAVDAARELGTLRLVVNCAGVATPGRIISKRGVLGLEDFRTVIDINLVGTFNVVRLAAAAMIDNEPADEPGGDRGVMIMTASVAAYDGQIGQAAYAASKGGIAALTITAARDLADKQIRVMTIAPGVMETPMMAGLPGDTKATLEALVPHPARLGRPDEYALLVEQITANPLLNGEVIRLDGALRMPPR
;
A
#
# COMPACT_ATOMS: atom_id res chain seq x y z
N MET A 1 4.69 -16.91 -6.59
CA MET A 1 5.31 -16.32 -7.81
C MET A 1 6.62 -15.65 -7.43
N ARG A 2 7.68 -15.82 -8.20
CA ARG A 2 8.94 -15.08 -8.06
C ARG A 2 9.04 -14.07 -9.19
N LEU A 3 9.37 -12.82 -8.85
CA LEU A 3 9.59 -11.77 -9.85
C LEU A 3 10.92 -11.97 -10.56
N THR A 4 10.93 -11.67 -11.87
CA THR A 4 12.07 -11.77 -12.76
C THR A 4 12.27 -10.47 -13.56
N GLU A 5 13.32 -10.38 -14.36
CA GLU A 5 13.57 -9.24 -15.24
C GLU A 5 12.48 -9.03 -16.33
N ALA A 6 11.68 -10.07 -16.62
CA ALA A 6 10.55 -9.96 -17.54
C ALA A 6 9.29 -9.36 -16.92
N ASP A 7 9.28 -9.21 -15.59
CA ASP A 7 8.11 -8.76 -14.85
C ASP A 7 8.19 -7.28 -14.51
N ALA A 8 7.03 -6.69 -14.24
CA ALA A 8 6.91 -5.31 -13.79
C ALA A 8 6.09 -5.22 -12.49
N VAL A 9 6.39 -4.19 -11.71
CA VAL A 9 5.72 -3.87 -10.44
C VAL A 9 5.27 -2.41 -10.46
N LEU A 10 4.03 -2.16 -10.05
CA LEU A 10 3.51 -0.83 -9.80
C LEU A 10 3.38 -0.59 -8.28
N ILE A 11 3.99 0.49 -7.80
CA ILE A 11 3.93 0.88 -6.38
C ILE A 11 3.36 2.29 -6.30
N THR A 12 2.16 2.44 -5.74
CA THR A 12 1.60 3.77 -5.47
C THR A 12 2.10 4.30 -4.12
N GLY A 13 2.28 5.62 -4.00
CA GLY A 13 2.99 6.21 -2.87
C GLY A 13 4.46 5.76 -2.84
N GLY A 14 5.04 5.49 -4.02
CA GLY A 14 6.34 4.86 -4.18
C GLY A 14 7.53 5.74 -3.78
N GLY A 15 7.34 7.04 -3.62
CA GLY A 15 8.42 8.00 -3.33
C GLY A 15 8.86 8.05 -1.87
N SER A 16 8.10 7.49 -0.93
CA SER A 16 8.41 7.60 0.50
C SER A 16 7.92 6.40 1.32
N GLY A 17 8.32 6.34 2.59
CA GLY A 17 7.80 5.42 3.60
C GLY A 17 7.78 3.96 3.16
N LEU A 18 6.61 3.33 3.26
CA LEU A 18 6.41 1.91 2.95
C LEU A 18 6.62 1.61 1.45
N GLY A 19 6.16 2.52 0.56
CA GLY A 19 6.33 2.37 -0.87
C GLY A 19 7.80 2.43 -1.29
N ALA A 20 8.55 3.39 -0.77
CA ALA A 20 9.98 3.51 -1.05
C ALA A 20 10.79 2.30 -0.53
N ALA A 21 10.47 1.79 0.67
CA ALA A 21 11.10 0.58 1.20
C ALA A 21 10.81 -0.64 0.32
N THR A 22 9.54 -0.76 -0.14
CA THR A 22 9.14 -1.81 -1.07
C THR A 22 9.91 -1.70 -2.39
N ALA A 23 10.05 -0.50 -2.95
CA ALA A 23 10.82 -0.27 -4.17
C ALA A 23 12.28 -0.68 -4.00
N ARG A 24 12.93 -0.26 -2.91
CA ARG A 24 14.34 -0.62 -2.61
C ARG A 24 14.51 -2.14 -2.51
N ARG A 25 13.59 -2.84 -1.86
CA ARG A 25 13.65 -4.29 -1.72
C ARG A 25 13.46 -5.00 -3.05
N LEU A 26 12.45 -4.61 -3.81
CA LEU A 26 12.11 -5.27 -5.07
C LEU A 26 13.06 -4.91 -6.23
N ALA A 27 13.79 -3.80 -6.16
CA ALA A 27 14.81 -3.48 -7.18
C ALA A 27 15.88 -4.58 -7.32
N GLY A 28 16.17 -5.32 -6.24
CA GLY A 28 17.09 -6.46 -6.27
C GLY A 28 16.59 -7.69 -7.04
N THR A 29 15.32 -7.73 -7.45
CA THR A 29 14.76 -8.83 -8.25
C THR A 29 15.07 -8.73 -9.73
N GLY A 30 15.48 -7.55 -10.22
CA GLY A 30 15.65 -7.24 -11.62
C GLY A 30 14.36 -6.80 -12.34
N ALA A 31 13.20 -6.96 -11.71
CA ALA A 31 11.92 -6.54 -12.30
C ALA A 31 11.87 -5.02 -12.55
N GLY A 32 11.14 -4.62 -13.60
CA GLY A 32 10.84 -3.22 -13.85
C GLY A 32 9.93 -2.64 -12.76
N LEU A 33 10.27 -1.46 -12.21
CA LEU A 33 9.47 -0.84 -11.17
C LEU A 33 8.90 0.50 -11.63
N VAL A 34 7.61 0.73 -11.42
CA VAL A 34 6.99 2.04 -11.54
C VAL A 34 6.63 2.57 -10.15
N LEU A 35 7.20 3.73 -9.81
CA LEU A 35 6.91 4.47 -8.59
C LEU A 35 5.88 5.56 -8.94
N ALA A 36 4.59 5.28 -8.72
CA ALA A 36 3.53 6.23 -8.91
C ALA A 36 3.34 7.07 -7.65
N ASP A 37 3.51 8.38 -7.76
CA ASP A 37 3.38 9.30 -6.63
C ASP A 37 2.99 10.70 -7.12
N LEU A 38 2.58 11.57 -6.22
CA LEU A 38 2.22 12.94 -6.59
C LEU A 38 3.42 13.68 -7.22
N ALA A 39 3.13 14.61 -8.13
CA ALA A 39 4.15 15.48 -8.70
C ALA A 39 4.93 16.21 -7.60
N GLY A 40 6.25 16.25 -7.73
CA GLY A 40 7.14 16.87 -6.73
C GLY A 40 7.50 15.97 -5.54
N SER A 41 6.99 14.75 -5.49
CA SER A 41 7.43 13.76 -4.49
C SER A 41 8.88 13.29 -4.74
N PRO A 42 9.52 12.63 -3.77
CA PRO A 42 10.86 12.07 -3.95
C PRO A 42 10.96 10.89 -4.93
N ALA A 43 9.86 10.46 -5.57
CA ALA A 43 9.84 9.28 -6.42
C ALA A 43 10.86 9.33 -7.56
N ALA A 44 11.02 10.49 -8.20
CA ALA A 44 11.98 10.66 -9.31
C ALA A 44 13.43 10.52 -8.82
N GLN A 45 13.76 11.08 -7.67
CA GLN A 45 15.08 10.92 -7.05
C GLN A 45 15.34 9.45 -6.72
N LEU A 46 14.38 8.79 -6.06
CA LEU A 46 14.48 7.38 -5.69
C LEU A 46 14.64 6.48 -6.93
N ALA A 47 13.89 6.74 -7.99
CA ALA A 47 14.04 5.99 -9.24
C ALA A 47 15.45 6.11 -9.81
N GLY A 48 16.04 7.31 -9.81
CA GLY A 48 17.44 7.52 -10.22
C GLY A 48 18.45 6.78 -9.36
N GLU A 49 18.22 6.68 -8.05
CA GLU A 49 19.08 5.92 -7.11
C GLU A 49 19.01 4.41 -7.35
N LEU A 50 17.83 3.88 -7.73
CA LEU A 50 17.59 2.44 -7.87
C LEU A 50 17.99 1.88 -9.24
N GLY A 51 18.18 2.72 -10.24
CA GLY A 51 18.71 2.31 -11.54
C GLY A 51 17.71 2.38 -12.70
N PRO A 52 18.16 2.06 -13.92
CA PRO A 52 17.41 2.33 -15.15
C PRO A 52 16.12 1.51 -15.31
N GLN A 53 15.97 0.40 -14.59
CA GLN A 53 14.75 -0.41 -14.57
C GLN A 53 13.65 0.21 -13.71
N VAL A 54 13.90 1.35 -13.02
CA VAL A 54 12.93 2.01 -12.14
C VAL A 54 12.51 3.34 -12.76
N ARG A 55 11.21 3.55 -12.88
CA ARG A 55 10.60 4.76 -13.45
C ARG A 55 9.68 5.43 -12.43
N ALA A 56 9.78 6.73 -12.27
CA ALA A 56 8.80 7.52 -11.53
C ALA A 56 7.72 8.04 -12.49
N VAL A 57 6.47 7.95 -12.07
CA VAL A 57 5.31 8.48 -12.79
C VAL A 57 4.52 9.38 -11.84
N ALA A 58 4.28 10.63 -12.24
CA ALA A 58 3.42 11.53 -11.48
C ALA A 58 1.96 11.06 -11.61
N ALA A 59 1.33 10.72 -10.48
CA ALA A 59 -0.03 10.20 -10.49
C ALA A 59 -0.77 10.51 -9.18
N ASP A 60 -2.00 11.01 -9.32
CA ASP A 60 -2.99 11.04 -8.26
C ASP A 60 -3.87 9.78 -8.37
N VAL A 61 -3.88 8.95 -7.35
CA VAL A 61 -4.65 7.69 -7.34
C VAL A 61 -6.16 7.90 -7.54
N ARG A 62 -6.67 9.12 -7.31
CA ARG A 62 -8.06 9.51 -7.55
C ARG A 62 -8.37 9.72 -9.04
N SER A 63 -7.35 10.02 -9.85
CA SER A 63 -7.46 10.24 -11.29
C SER A 63 -7.37 8.90 -12.04
N GLU A 64 -8.40 8.58 -12.82
CA GLU A 64 -8.39 7.39 -13.67
C GLU A 64 -7.29 7.50 -14.75
N GLU A 65 -7.11 8.68 -15.34
CA GLU A 65 -6.11 8.93 -16.38
C GLU A 65 -4.69 8.72 -15.85
N ASP A 66 -4.38 9.29 -14.66
CA ASP A 66 -3.06 9.14 -14.05
C ASP A 66 -2.76 7.67 -13.70
N VAL A 67 -3.74 6.96 -13.14
CA VAL A 67 -3.58 5.54 -12.81
C VAL A 67 -3.40 4.70 -14.08
N ARG A 68 -4.15 4.98 -15.17
CA ARG A 68 -3.91 4.31 -16.47
C ARG A 68 -2.50 4.55 -16.97
N SER A 69 -2.04 5.79 -16.95
CA SER A 69 -0.67 6.13 -17.35
C SER A 69 0.38 5.39 -16.52
N ALA A 70 0.17 5.23 -15.21
CA ALA A 70 1.08 4.47 -14.36
C ALA A 70 1.05 2.95 -14.65
N VAL A 71 -0.12 2.38 -14.94
CA VAL A 71 -0.29 0.98 -15.35
C VAL A 71 0.37 0.73 -16.71
N ASP A 72 0.16 1.62 -17.69
CA ASP A 72 0.75 1.50 -19.02
C ASP A 72 2.28 1.62 -18.95
N ALA A 73 2.80 2.56 -18.15
CA ALA A 73 4.24 2.67 -17.90
C ALA A 73 4.84 1.41 -17.29
N ALA A 74 4.10 0.70 -16.42
CA ALA A 74 4.56 -0.57 -15.88
C ALA A 74 4.59 -1.67 -16.96
N ARG A 75 3.56 -1.73 -17.82
CA ARG A 75 3.51 -2.68 -18.94
C ARG A 75 4.60 -2.46 -20.00
N GLU A 76 5.10 -1.24 -20.13
CA GLU A 76 6.27 -0.94 -20.98
C GLU A 76 7.58 -1.51 -20.41
N LEU A 77 7.68 -1.71 -19.09
CA LEU A 77 8.87 -2.26 -18.44
C LEU A 77 8.85 -3.79 -18.38
N GLY A 78 7.70 -4.43 -18.53
CA GLY A 78 7.55 -5.88 -18.46
C GLY A 78 6.11 -6.31 -18.21
N THR A 79 5.92 -7.60 -17.92
CA THR A 79 4.60 -8.12 -17.55
C THR A 79 4.19 -7.63 -16.17
N LEU A 80 3.13 -6.83 -16.05
CA LEU A 80 2.67 -6.32 -14.75
C LEU A 80 2.20 -7.48 -13.85
N ARG A 81 3.03 -7.89 -12.90
CA ARG A 81 2.78 -9.03 -12.00
C ARG A 81 2.40 -8.62 -10.57
N LEU A 82 2.87 -7.48 -10.12
CA LEU A 82 2.63 -7.05 -8.73
C LEU A 82 2.19 -5.61 -8.70
N VAL A 83 1.15 -5.33 -7.90
CA VAL A 83 0.73 -3.99 -7.54
C VAL A 83 0.73 -3.83 -6.04
N VAL A 84 1.41 -2.79 -5.53
CA VAL A 84 1.46 -2.48 -4.11
C VAL A 84 0.89 -1.09 -3.86
N ASN A 85 -0.26 -1.04 -3.18
CA ASN A 85 -0.98 0.20 -2.89
C ASN A 85 -0.49 0.79 -1.57
N CYS A 86 0.46 1.74 -1.61
CA CYS A 86 0.96 2.44 -0.44
C CYS A 86 0.52 3.91 -0.36
N ALA A 87 -0.09 4.46 -1.43
CA ALA A 87 -0.60 5.82 -1.42
C ALA A 87 -1.69 5.98 -0.35
N GLY A 88 -1.57 7.04 0.46
CA GLY A 88 -2.56 7.31 1.49
C GLY A 88 -2.17 8.46 2.41
N VAL A 89 -3.17 8.99 3.08
CA VAL A 89 -3.05 10.10 4.03
C VAL A 89 -3.70 9.75 5.37
N ALA A 90 -3.23 10.38 6.44
CA ALA A 90 -3.78 10.27 7.79
C ALA A 90 -4.01 11.67 8.34
N THR A 91 -5.16 12.27 8.02
CA THR A 91 -5.53 13.58 8.54
C THR A 91 -6.34 13.40 9.82
N PRO A 92 -5.82 13.79 11.00
CA PRO A 92 -6.53 13.65 12.25
C PRO A 92 -7.66 14.68 12.37
N GLY A 93 -8.83 14.22 12.84
CA GLY A 93 -9.97 15.10 13.09
C GLY A 93 -11.00 14.42 14.00
N ARG A 94 -11.34 15.08 15.13
CA ARG A 94 -12.44 14.62 16.00
C ARG A 94 -13.77 14.98 15.36
N ILE A 95 -14.77 14.09 15.47
CA ILE A 95 -16.15 14.33 14.98
C ILE A 95 -16.68 15.65 15.56
N ILE A 96 -16.43 15.90 16.84
CA ILE A 96 -16.70 17.17 17.50
C ILE A 96 -15.46 17.59 18.31
N SER A 97 -15.02 18.82 18.14
CA SER A 97 -13.90 19.41 18.85
C SER A 97 -14.22 20.83 19.32
N LYS A 98 -13.27 21.50 20.02
CA LYS A 98 -13.41 22.92 20.35
C LYS A 98 -13.49 23.83 19.11
N ARG A 99 -13.06 23.34 17.94
CA ARG A 99 -13.15 24.05 16.65
C ARG A 99 -14.47 23.81 15.92
N GLY A 100 -15.40 23.03 16.52
CA GLY A 100 -16.68 22.66 15.94
C GLY A 100 -16.72 21.23 15.39
N VAL A 101 -17.66 21.01 14.50
CA VAL A 101 -17.89 19.72 13.82
C VAL A 101 -16.82 19.49 12.75
N LEU A 102 -16.37 18.24 12.59
CA LEU A 102 -15.46 17.86 11.51
C LEU A 102 -16.07 18.19 10.15
N GLY A 103 -15.31 18.87 9.29
CA GLY A 103 -15.75 19.16 7.93
C GLY A 103 -15.99 17.88 7.14
N LEU A 104 -17.12 17.83 6.40
CA LEU A 104 -17.42 16.65 5.58
C LEU A 104 -16.39 16.46 4.46
N GLU A 105 -15.82 17.55 3.94
CA GLU A 105 -14.77 17.50 2.90
C GLU A 105 -13.46 16.93 3.43
N ASP A 106 -13.11 17.17 4.72
CA ASP A 106 -11.94 16.54 5.34
C ASP A 106 -12.12 15.02 5.42
N PHE A 107 -13.33 14.57 5.76
CA PHE A 107 -13.65 13.15 5.76
C PHE A 107 -13.60 12.57 4.34
N ARG A 108 -14.25 13.22 3.36
CA ARG A 108 -14.26 12.78 1.96
C ARG A 108 -12.85 12.67 1.38
N THR A 109 -12.02 13.67 1.60
CA THR A 109 -10.64 13.66 1.09
C THR A 109 -9.87 12.41 1.52
N VAL A 110 -10.01 12.00 2.78
CA VAL A 110 -9.34 10.78 3.27
C VAL A 110 -9.93 9.52 2.64
N ILE A 111 -11.25 9.45 2.51
CA ILE A 111 -11.94 8.33 1.84
C ILE A 111 -11.53 8.25 0.37
N ASP A 112 -11.54 9.38 -0.32
CA ASP A 112 -11.25 9.43 -1.76
C ASP A 112 -9.81 9.01 -2.07
N ILE A 113 -8.83 9.45 -1.27
CA ILE A 113 -7.45 9.06 -1.48
C ILE A 113 -7.23 7.59 -1.07
N ASN A 114 -7.59 7.24 0.17
CA ASN A 114 -7.20 5.96 0.74
C ASN A 114 -8.02 4.78 0.20
N LEU A 115 -9.33 4.94 0.06
CA LEU A 115 -10.24 3.86 -0.31
C LEU A 115 -10.60 3.89 -1.80
N VAL A 116 -11.13 5.01 -2.28
CA VAL A 116 -11.53 5.13 -3.70
C VAL A 116 -10.29 5.06 -4.60
N GLY A 117 -9.20 5.74 -4.23
CA GLY A 117 -7.93 5.69 -4.97
C GLY A 117 -7.33 4.28 -5.00
N THR A 118 -7.33 3.55 -3.87
CA THR A 118 -6.89 2.15 -3.84
C THR A 118 -7.76 1.29 -4.76
N PHE A 119 -9.09 1.43 -4.70
CA PHE A 119 -10.00 0.70 -5.60
C PHE A 119 -9.78 1.06 -7.07
N ASN A 120 -9.53 2.34 -7.37
CA ASN A 120 -9.22 2.79 -8.73
C ASN A 120 -7.97 2.09 -9.30
N VAL A 121 -6.91 1.97 -8.50
CA VAL A 121 -5.70 1.24 -8.88
C VAL A 121 -6.00 -0.25 -9.07
N VAL A 122 -6.70 -0.88 -8.12
CA VAL A 122 -7.04 -2.31 -8.17
C VAL A 122 -7.81 -2.65 -9.45
N ARG A 123 -8.89 -1.91 -9.79
CA ARG A 123 -9.71 -2.20 -10.96
C ARG A 123 -8.96 -2.05 -12.29
N LEU A 124 -8.10 -1.00 -12.40
CA LEU A 124 -7.36 -0.73 -13.62
C LEU A 124 -6.18 -1.69 -13.82
N ALA A 125 -5.48 -1.99 -12.73
CA ALA A 125 -4.42 -2.99 -12.77
C ALA A 125 -4.95 -4.40 -13.02
N ALA A 126 -6.11 -4.77 -12.43
CA ALA A 126 -6.77 -6.04 -12.73
C ALA A 126 -7.07 -6.17 -14.23
N ALA A 127 -7.65 -5.13 -14.84
CA ALA A 127 -7.92 -5.11 -16.28
C ALA A 127 -6.66 -5.31 -17.14
N ALA A 128 -5.51 -4.83 -16.67
CA ALA A 128 -4.23 -5.04 -17.37
C ALA A 128 -3.64 -6.44 -17.14
N MET A 129 -3.91 -7.05 -15.97
CA MET A 129 -3.35 -8.36 -15.59
C MET A 129 -4.10 -9.55 -16.19
N ILE A 130 -5.39 -9.41 -16.54
CA ILE A 130 -6.19 -10.53 -17.06
C ILE A 130 -5.64 -11.10 -18.36
N ASP A 131 -4.92 -10.31 -19.14
CA ASP A 131 -4.31 -10.73 -20.40
C ASP A 131 -2.91 -11.34 -20.24
N ASN A 132 -2.34 -11.33 -19.03
CA ASN A 132 -1.05 -11.95 -18.78
C ASN A 132 -1.13 -13.46 -18.94
N GLU A 133 -0.09 -14.09 -19.47
CA GLU A 133 0.05 -15.54 -19.32
C GLU A 133 0.26 -15.87 -17.83
N PRO A 134 -0.36 -16.93 -17.31
CA PRO A 134 -0.11 -17.37 -15.93
C PRO A 134 1.38 -17.63 -15.69
N ALA A 135 1.89 -17.35 -14.50
CA ALA A 135 3.25 -17.68 -14.13
C ALA A 135 3.47 -19.20 -14.20
N ASP A 136 4.62 -19.63 -14.68
CA ASP A 136 4.98 -21.05 -14.82
C ASP A 136 5.39 -21.65 -13.45
N GLU A 137 4.42 -21.64 -12.51
CA GLU A 137 4.57 -22.18 -11.14
C GLU A 137 3.25 -22.84 -10.70
N PRO A 138 3.28 -23.75 -9.73
CA PRO A 138 2.05 -24.28 -9.13
C PRO A 138 1.18 -23.14 -8.57
N GLY A 139 -0.03 -23.00 -9.10
CA GLY A 139 -0.95 -21.92 -8.78
C GLY A 139 -1.16 -20.91 -9.91
N GLY A 140 -0.17 -20.71 -10.78
CA GLY A 140 -0.33 -20.00 -12.05
C GLY A 140 -0.89 -18.58 -11.93
N ASP A 141 -0.33 -17.74 -11.05
CA ASP A 141 -0.82 -16.35 -10.88
C ASP A 141 -0.60 -15.52 -12.15
N ARG A 142 -1.62 -14.80 -12.61
CA ARG A 142 -1.49 -13.72 -13.60
C ARG A 142 -1.00 -12.43 -12.94
N GLY A 143 -1.29 -12.25 -11.65
CA GLY A 143 -0.86 -11.11 -10.88
C GLY A 143 -1.20 -11.22 -9.40
N VAL A 144 -0.57 -10.36 -8.61
CA VAL A 144 -0.81 -10.20 -7.17
C VAL A 144 -1.05 -8.74 -6.86
N MET A 145 -2.05 -8.43 -6.09
CA MET A 145 -2.34 -7.09 -5.59
C MET A 145 -2.23 -7.05 -4.08
N ILE A 146 -1.48 -6.10 -3.56
CA ILE A 146 -1.32 -5.89 -2.13
C ILE A 146 -1.81 -4.49 -1.79
N MET A 147 -2.82 -4.43 -0.92
CA MET A 147 -3.38 -3.19 -0.40
C MET A 147 -2.82 -2.89 0.99
N THR A 148 -2.78 -1.62 1.36
CA THR A 148 -2.31 -1.17 2.68
C THR A 148 -3.48 -0.66 3.52
N ALA A 149 -3.93 -1.48 4.47
CA ALA A 149 -4.85 -1.06 5.52
C ALA A 149 -4.09 -0.38 6.68
N SER A 150 -4.47 -0.62 7.90
CA SER A 150 -3.82 -0.20 9.15
C SER A 150 -4.45 -0.97 10.31
N VAL A 151 -3.75 -1.07 11.43
CA VAL A 151 -4.37 -1.47 12.71
C VAL A 151 -5.56 -0.57 13.08
N ALA A 152 -5.58 0.67 12.60
CA ALA A 152 -6.69 1.60 12.78
C ALA A 152 -8.01 1.11 12.14
N ALA A 153 -7.96 0.14 11.23
CA ALA A 153 -9.16 -0.53 10.72
C ALA A 153 -9.92 -1.32 11.80
N TYR A 154 -9.22 -1.71 12.85
CA TYR A 154 -9.71 -2.53 13.95
C TYR A 154 -9.73 -1.77 15.29
N ASP A 155 -8.66 -1.04 15.56
CA ASP A 155 -8.38 -0.38 16.84
C ASP A 155 -8.33 1.15 16.63
N GLY A 156 -9.37 1.74 16.02
CA GLY A 156 -9.41 3.18 15.70
C GLY A 156 -9.33 4.07 16.94
N GLN A 157 -8.48 5.08 16.91
CA GLN A 157 -8.27 6.03 17.99
C GLN A 157 -9.15 7.28 17.85
N ILE A 158 -9.28 8.03 18.93
CA ILE A 158 -9.94 9.34 18.95
C ILE A 158 -9.27 10.26 17.89
N GLY A 159 -10.09 10.82 17.01
CA GLY A 159 -9.61 11.68 15.91
C GLY A 159 -9.27 10.95 14.61
N GLN A 160 -9.49 9.65 14.52
CA GLN A 160 -9.20 8.85 13.33
C GLN A 160 -10.45 8.43 12.54
N ALA A 161 -11.62 9.08 12.71
CA ALA A 161 -12.86 8.64 12.11
C ALA A 161 -12.76 8.39 10.58
N ALA A 162 -12.23 9.34 9.82
CA ALA A 162 -12.06 9.19 8.37
C ALA A 162 -11.00 8.14 8.01
N TYR A 163 -9.86 8.17 8.72
CA TYR A 163 -8.78 7.22 8.50
C TYR A 163 -9.19 5.79 8.81
N ALA A 164 -9.78 5.55 9.98
CA ALA A 164 -10.27 4.24 10.38
C ALA A 164 -11.34 3.71 9.42
N ALA A 165 -12.29 4.56 9.00
CA ALA A 165 -13.30 4.20 8.01
C ALA A 165 -12.67 3.81 6.66
N SER A 166 -11.69 4.58 6.16
CA SER A 166 -10.98 4.27 4.92
C SER A 166 -10.23 2.95 4.99
N LYS A 167 -9.50 2.69 6.10
CA LYS A 167 -8.71 1.48 6.28
C LYS A 167 -9.57 0.25 6.60
N GLY A 168 -10.71 0.44 7.29
CA GLY A 168 -11.75 -0.57 7.45
C GLY A 168 -12.40 -0.96 6.12
N GLY A 169 -12.65 0.02 5.24
CA GLY A 169 -13.13 -0.23 3.88
C GLY A 169 -12.14 -1.06 3.04
N ILE A 170 -10.84 -0.77 3.11
CA ILE A 170 -9.79 -1.58 2.45
C ILE A 170 -9.78 -3.01 3.00
N ALA A 171 -9.85 -3.18 4.32
CA ALA A 171 -9.89 -4.50 4.94
C ALA A 171 -11.11 -5.32 4.46
N ALA A 172 -12.29 -4.70 4.40
CA ALA A 172 -13.51 -5.35 3.90
C ALA A 172 -13.45 -5.67 2.40
N LEU A 173 -12.83 -4.78 1.60
CA LEU A 173 -12.64 -4.96 0.15
C LEU A 173 -11.78 -6.19 -0.16
N THR A 174 -10.86 -6.57 0.70
CA THR A 174 -9.85 -7.61 0.44
C THR A 174 -10.46 -8.94 -0.01
N ILE A 175 -11.34 -9.49 0.80
CA ILE A 175 -11.95 -10.82 0.48
C ILE A 175 -12.88 -10.73 -0.74
N THR A 176 -13.57 -9.61 -0.92
CA THR A 176 -14.46 -9.43 -2.08
C THR A 176 -13.65 -9.36 -3.36
N ALA A 177 -12.61 -8.53 -3.41
CA ALA A 177 -11.74 -8.40 -4.58
C ALA A 177 -11.01 -9.73 -4.89
N ALA A 178 -10.54 -10.45 -3.86
CA ALA A 178 -9.91 -11.76 -4.05
C ALA A 178 -10.86 -12.78 -4.67
N ARG A 179 -12.14 -12.76 -4.29
CA ARG A 179 -13.17 -13.65 -4.85
C ARG A 179 -13.58 -13.27 -6.28
N ASP A 180 -13.74 -11.96 -6.53
CA ASP A 180 -14.08 -11.42 -7.85
C ASP A 180 -13.00 -11.70 -8.91
N LEU A 181 -11.74 -11.79 -8.47
CA LEU A 181 -10.60 -11.96 -9.35
C LEU A 181 -10.00 -13.39 -9.35
N ALA A 182 -10.60 -14.30 -8.58
CA ALA A 182 -10.08 -15.67 -8.45
C ALA A 182 -10.12 -16.45 -9.78
N ASP A 183 -11.19 -16.33 -10.55
CA ASP A 183 -11.32 -16.95 -11.87
C ASP A 183 -10.39 -16.33 -12.93
N LYS A 184 -9.82 -15.17 -12.62
CA LYS A 184 -8.80 -14.47 -13.41
C LYS A 184 -7.38 -14.80 -12.95
N GLN A 185 -7.21 -15.67 -11.97
CA GLN A 185 -5.90 -16.05 -11.41
C GLN A 185 -5.13 -14.83 -10.87
N ILE A 186 -5.82 -13.85 -10.28
CA ILE A 186 -5.24 -12.67 -9.64
C ILE A 186 -5.52 -12.77 -8.14
N ARG A 187 -4.48 -12.76 -7.32
CA ARG A 187 -4.58 -12.77 -5.87
C ARG A 187 -4.65 -11.35 -5.31
N VAL A 188 -5.44 -11.17 -4.26
CA VAL A 188 -5.55 -9.91 -3.54
C VAL A 188 -5.31 -10.14 -2.05
N MET A 189 -4.34 -9.42 -1.51
CA MET A 189 -3.98 -9.46 -0.09
C MET A 189 -3.97 -8.04 0.49
N THR A 190 -4.05 -7.95 1.79
CA THR A 190 -3.89 -6.68 2.49
C THR A 190 -2.93 -6.83 3.66
N ILE A 191 -2.05 -5.86 3.81
CA ILE A 191 -1.24 -5.71 5.02
C ILE A 191 -1.88 -4.61 5.86
N ALA A 192 -2.06 -4.85 7.16
CA ALA A 192 -2.49 -3.86 8.14
C ALA A 192 -1.31 -3.55 9.08
N PRO A 193 -0.48 -2.54 8.75
CA PRO A 193 0.65 -2.16 9.58
C PRO A 193 0.20 -1.58 10.92
N GLY A 194 1.00 -1.81 11.96
CA GLY A 194 1.00 -1.03 13.18
C GLY A 194 1.67 0.33 12.99
N VAL A 195 2.30 0.84 14.04
CA VAL A 195 3.04 2.10 13.96
C VAL A 195 4.42 1.84 13.36
N MET A 196 4.67 2.43 12.18
CA MET A 196 5.89 2.24 11.38
C MET A 196 6.73 3.51 11.33
N GLU A 197 8.06 3.38 11.33
CA GLU A 197 9.00 4.50 11.15
C GLU A 197 8.93 5.04 9.72
N THR A 198 8.01 5.96 9.46
CA THR A 198 7.81 6.58 8.14
C THR A 198 7.91 8.10 8.26
N PRO A 199 8.08 8.84 7.15
CA PRO A 199 8.03 10.30 7.17
C PRO A 199 6.74 10.86 7.77
N MET A 200 5.63 10.13 7.68
CA MET A 200 4.35 10.49 8.32
C MET A 200 4.50 10.59 9.86
N MET A 201 5.41 9.83 10.46
CA MET A 201 5.70 9.82 11.90
C MET A 201 6.89 10.74 12.29
N ALA A 202 7.68 11.17 11.32
CA ALA A 202 8.91 11.95 11.58
C ALA A 202 8.66 13.33 12.22
N GLY A 203 7.45 13.88 12.04
CA GLY A 203 7.04 15.16 12.63
C GLY A 203 6.53 15.08 14.09
N LEU A 204 6.48 13.87 14.69
CA LEU A 204 6.01 13.71 16.06
C LEU A 204 7.10 14.10 17.09
N PRO A 205 6.71 14.75 18.22
CA PRO A 205 7.63 14.96 19.34
C PRO A 205 8.24 13.65 19.84
N GLY A 206 9.51 13.70 20.30
CA GLY A 206 10.24 12.52 20.77
C GLY A 206 9.50 11.72 21.87
N ASP A 207 8.87 12.42 22.81
CA ASP A 207 8.08 11.79 23.87
C ASP A 207 6.87 11.01 23.33
N THR A 208 6.27 11.51 22.24
CA THR A 208 5.16 10.81 21.56
C THR A 208 5.67 9.55 20.87
N LYS A 209 6.85 9.60 20.25
CA LYS A 209 7.47 8.41 19.63
C LYS A 209 7.77 7.35 20.70
N ALA A 210 8.39 7.71 21.80
CA ALA A 210 8.69 6.78 22.91
C ALA A 210 7.41 6.14 23.50
N THR A 211 6.34 6.93 23.62
CA THR A 211 5.03 6.42 24.07
C THR A 211 4.48 5.38 23.10
N LEU A 212 4.56 5.62 21.79
CA LEU A 212 4.10 4.68 20.78
C LEU A 212 4.94 3.40 20.73
N GLU A 213 6.25 3.50 20.90
CA GLU A 213 7.16 2.34 21.01
C GLU A 213 6.82 1.45 22.19
N ALA A 214 6.50 2.06 23.34
CA ALA A 214 6.12 1.34 24.56
C ALA A 214 4.78 0.57 24.43
N LEU A 215 3.94 0.92 23.45
CA LEU A 215 2.69 0.21 23.17
C LEU A 215 2.91 -1.09 22.37
N VAL A 216 4.07 -1.28 21.75
CA VAL A 216 4.38 -2.48 20.96
C VAL A 216 4.92 -3.58 21.90
N PRO A 217 4.19 -4.68 22.10
CA PRO A 217 4.63 -5.74 23.02
C PRO A 217 5.97 -6.36 22.62
N HIS A 218 6.14 -6.73 21.36
CA HIS A 218 7.40 -7.30 20.85
C HIS A 218 7.45 -7.25 19.31
N PRO A 219 8.59 -6.81 18.73
CA PRO A 219 9.72 -6.14 19.39
C PRO A 219 9.31 -4.77 19.94
N ALA A 220 9.83 -4.37 21.10
CA ALA A 220 9.46 -3.12 21.79
C ALA A 220 10.05 -1.89 21.07
N ARG A 221 9.59 -1.62 19.88
CA ARG A 221 9.98 -0.51 18.98
C ARG A 221 8.94 -0.32 17.90
N LEU A 222 9.03 0.79 17.19
CA LEU A 222 8.25 0.96 15.95
C LEU A 222 8.65 -0.09 14.89
N GLY A 223 7.71 -0.47 14.04
CA GLY A 223 7.99 -1.27 12.86
C GLY A 223 8.86 -0.51 11.87
N ARG A 224 9.73 -1.22 11.17
CA ARG A 224 10.56 -0.63 10.11
C ARG A 224 9.89 -0.81 8.76
N PRO A 225 9.96 0.17 7.85
CA PRO A 225 9.42 0.04 6.49
C PRO A 225 9.93 -1.21 5.74
N ASP A 226 11.16 -1.65 6.01
CA ASP A 226 11.73 -2.86 5.40
C ASP A 226 11.00 -4.14 5.84
N GLU A 227 10.38 -4.16 7.03
CA GLU A 227 9.58 -5.30 7.51
C GLU A 227 8.26 -5.40 6.75
N TYR A 228 7.69 -4.26 6.36
CA TYR A 228 6.57 -4.23 5.44
C TYR A 228 6.96 -4.74 4.05
N ALA A 229 8.08 -4.27 3.51
CA ALA A 229 8.58 -4.69 2.21
C ALA A 229 8.93 -6.19 2.18
N LEU A 230 9.45 -6.73 3.28
CA LEU A 230 9.68 -8.18 3.44
C LEU A 230 8.37 -8.96 3.36
N LEU A 231 7.31 -8.48 4.02
CA LEU A 231 6.01 -9.16 3.96
C LEU A 231 5.39 -9.08 2.56
N VAL A 232 5.58 -7.97 1.82
CA VAL A 232 5.18 -7.87 0.40
C VAL A 232 5.82 -8.97 -0.43
N GLU A 233 7.13 -9.19 -0.28
CA GLU A 233 7.86 -10.24 -0.99
C GLU A 233 7.36 -11.64 -0.61
N GLN A 234 7.13 -11.90 0.69
CA GLN A 234 6.61 -13.18 1.19
C GLN A 234 5.20 -13.48 0.68
N ILE A 235 4.31 -12.49 0.65
CA ILE A 235 2.96 -12.62 0.08
C ILE A 235 3.05 -12.94 -1.42
N THR A 236 3.93 -12.24 -2.14
CA THR A 236 4.12 -12.48 -3.57
C THR A 236 4.58 -13.90 -3.83
N ALA A 237 5.51 -14.40 -3.01
CA ALA A 237 6.10 -15.73 -3.16
C ALA A 237 5.16 -16.90 -2.75
N ASN A 238 4.19 -16.67 -1.85
CA ASN A 238 3.33 -17.73 -1.32
C ASN A 238 1.97 -17.78 -2.05
N PRO A 239 1.72 -18.75 -2.95
CA PRO A 239 0.53 -18.79 -3.78
C PRO A 239 -0.77 -19.09 -3.01
N LEU A 240 -0.70 -19.60 -1.77
CA LEU A 240 -1.90 -19.89 -0.99
C LEU A 240 -2.44 -18.64 -0.25
N LEU A 241 -1.64 -17.57 -0.14
CA LEU A 241 -2.08 -16.32 0.46
C LEU A 241 -2.98 -15.56 -0.51
N ASN A 242 -4.29 -15.56 -0.26
CA ASN A 242 -5.30 -14.84 -1.03
C ASN A 242 -6.51 -14.48 -0.15
N GLY A 243 -6.98 -13.25 -0.24
CA GLY A 243 -8.21 -12.79 0.41
C GLY A 243 -8.07 -12.46 1.90
N GLU A 244 -6.85 -12.38 2.45
CA GLU A 244 -6.62 -12.18 3.89
C GLU A 244 -5.99 -10.81 4.18
N VAL A 245 -6.23 -10.31 5.39
CA VAL A 245 -5.61 -9.11 5.95
C VAL A 245 -4.62 -9.53 7.03
N ILE A 246 -3.33 -9.31 6.78
CA ILE A 246 -2.28 -9.66 7.73
C ILE A 246 -1.92 -8.43 8.57
N ARG A 247 -2.15 -8.49 9.88
CA ARG A 247 -1.65 -7.48 10.82
C ARG A 247 -0.14 -7.61 10.97
N LEU A 248 0.58 -6.51 10.71
CA LEU A 248 2.04 -6.40 10.88
C LEU A 248 2.33 -5.34 11.95
N ASP A 249 2.17 -5.70 13.22
CA ASP A 249 2.02 -4.73 14.29
C ASP A 249 2.74 -5.08 15.62
N GLY A 250 3.50 -6.18 15.66
CA GLY A 250 4.17 -6.60 16.90
C GLY A 250 3.21 -6.89 18.07
N ALA A 251 2.00 -7.35 17.77
CA ALA A 251 0.89 -7.58 18.70
C ALA A 251 0.30 -6.30 19.32
N LEU A 252 0.56 -5.14 18.74
CA LEU A 252 -0.01 -3.87 19.18
C LEU A 252 -1.55 -3.91 19.10
N ARG A 253 -2.20 -3.37 20.14
CA ARG A 253 -3.60 -2.97 20.14
C ARG A 253 -3.66 -1.52 20.56
N MET A 254 -4.14 -0.66 19.67
CA MET A 254 -4.14 0.78 19.92
C MET A 254 -5.11 1.14 21.04
N PRO A 255 -4.66 1.87 22.07
CA PRO A 255 -5.57 2.41 23.07
C PRO A 255 -6.46 3.49 22.44
N PRO A 256 -7.57 3.86 23.10
CA PRO A 256 -8.46 4.92 22.58
C PRO A 256 -7.76 6.30 22.43
N ARG A 257 -6.68 6.51 23.17
CA ARG A 257 -5.85 7.74 23.18
C ARG A 257 -4.38 7.41 23.28
#